data_98739adccbae317f264deb7f9c4d0767
#
_entry.id   98739adccbae317f264deb7f9c4d0767
#
_cell.length_a   1.000
_cell.length_b   1.000
_cell.length_c   1.000
_cell.angle_alpha   90.00
_cell.angle_beta   90.00
_cell.angle_gamma   90.00
#
_symmetry.space_group_name_H-M   'P 1'
#
loop_
_entity.id
_entity.type
_entity.pdbx_description
1 polymer ?
#
loop_
_entity_poly.entity_id
_entity_poly.type
_entity_poly.pdbx_seq_one_letter_code
_entity_poly.pdbx_strand_id
1 'polypeptide(L)'
;MKYNIINNLPIDYEFSAKSKKELKLYEYWFIENKEYRIQELSKAVNSTGKFENWCADFSPSSLDDLGIWLEENIKVIKIPDNEYKDIRLKVPHYIKLNDWDLSIESRSLLVDVGIYIGEVFIHTYPMLKWEQNLSNRRGDNNCGHMVIKMQIDFNPI
;
A
#
# COMPACT_ATOMS: atom_id res chain seq x y z
N MET A 1 18.04 9.56 0.47
CA MET A 1 16.58 9.82 0.47
C MET A 1 16.11 10.05 1.90
N LYS A 2 15.42 11.16 2.14
CA LYS A 2 14.82 11.44 3.46
C LYS A 2 13.45 10.77 3.52
N TYR A 3 13.34 9.64 4.17
CA TYR A 3 12.11 8.87 4.24
C TYR A 3 12.07 8.00 5.48
N ASN A 4 11.00 8.08 6.22
CA ASN A 4 10.75 7.21 7.35
C ASN A 4 9.87 6.02 6.93
N ILE A 5 10.42 4.83 6.97
CA ILE A 5 9.66 3.61 6.69
C ILE A 5 8.51 3.43 7.68
N ILE A 6 7.48 2.71 7.28
CA ILE A 6 6.39 2.30 8.18
C ILE A 6 6.95 1.35 9.23
N ASN A 7 6.89 1.74 10.50
CA ASN A 7 7.41 0.96 11.62
C ASN A 7 6.45 0.87 12.83
N ASN A 8 5.24 1.38 12.67
CA ASN A 8 4.24 1.50 13.75
C ASN A 8 2.92 0.78 13.43
N LEU A 9 2.98 -0.26 12.60
CA LEU A 9 1.79 -1.07 12.32
C LEU A 9 1.32 -1.78 13.59
N PRO A 10 0.01 -1.74 13.91
CA PRO A 10 -0.52 -2.42 15.09
C PRO A 10 -0.59 -3.94 14.93
N ILE A 11 -0.61 -4.42 13.69
CA ILE A 11 -0.62 -5.84 13.32
C ILE A 11 0.22 -6.04 12.05
N ASP A 12 0.65 -7.25 11.77
CA ASP A 12 1.28 -7.58 10.49
C ASP A 12 0.25 -7.75 9.36
N TYR A 13 0.71 -7.89 8.13
CA TYR A 13 -0.15 -7.99 6.95
C TYR A 13 -0.73 -9.40 6.69
N GLU A 14 -0.55 -10.35 7.59
CA GLU A 14 -1.20 -11.66 7.51
C GLU A 14 -2.67 -11.56 7.94
N PHE A 15 -3.46 -10.79 7.20
CA PHE A 15 -4.84 -10.46 7.56
C PHE A 15 -5.76 -11.67 7.65
N SER A 16 -5.50 -12.72 6.87
CA SER A 16 -6.28 -13.95 6.90
C SER A 16 -6.23 -14.66 8.26
N ALA A 17 -5.16 -14.43 9.03
CA ALA A 17 -4.97 -15.01 10.37
C ALA A 17 -5.48 -14.11 11.50
N LYS A 18 -6.08 -12.96 11.19
CA LYS A 18 -6.49 -11.96 12.18
C LYS A 18 -7.98 -12.03 12.46
N SER A 19 -8.34 -11.73 13.72
CA SER A 19 -9.73 -11.51 14.12
C SER A 19 -10.25 -10.17 13.58
N LYS A 20 -11.57 -10.00 13.53
CA LYS A 20 -12.18 -8.72 13.14
C LYS A 20 -11.73 -7.56 14.04
N LYS A 21 -11.51 -7.82 15.33
CA LYS A 21 -11.02 -6.83 16.29
C LYS A 21 -9.61 -6.37 15.94
N GLU A 22 -8.72 -7.29 15.57
CA GLU A 22 -7.36 -6.97 15.13
C GLU A 22 -7.36 -6.21 13.81
N LEU A 23 -8.21 -6.61 12.85
CA LEU A 23 -8.34 -5.89 11.58
C LEU A 23 -8.83 -4.45 11.77
N LYS A 24 -9.68 -4.19 12.76
CA LYS A 24 -10.08 -2.83 13.12
C LYS A 24 -8.93 -1.96 13.62
N LEU A 25 -7.93 -2.53 14.29
CA LEU A 25 -6.73 -1.80 14.67
C LEU A 25 -5.98 -1.28 13.44
N TYR A 26 -5.91 -2.08 12.38
CA TYR A 26 -5.31 -1.66 11.11
C TYR A 26 -6.11 -0.54 10.43
N GLU A 27 -7.43 -0.61 10.41
CA GLU A 27 -8.29 0.47 9.91
C GLU A 27 -8.03 1.79 10.62
N TYR A 28 -7.96 1.78 11.96
CA TYR A 28 -7.65 2.97 12.75
C TYR A 28 -6.26 3.52 12.41
N TRP A 29 -5.25 2.64 12.35
CA TRP A 29 -3.90 3.05 11.97
C TRP A 29 -3.89 3.72 10.59
N PHE A 30 -4.57 3.14 9.61
CA PHE A 30 -4.64 3.65 8.25
C PHE A 30 -5.24 5.07 8.22
N ILE A 31 -6.39 5.25 8.85
CA ILE A 31 -7.09 6.54 8.86
C ILE A 31 -6.26 7.60 9.59
N GLU A 32 -5.65 7.26 10.71
CA GLU A 32 -4.85 8.20 11.49
C GLU A 32 -3.52 8.57 10.83
N ASN A 33 -2.91 7.64 10.08
CA ASN A 33 -1.57 7.83 9.54
C ASN A 33 -1.55 8.22 8.06
N LYS A 34 -2.64 8.13 7.31
CA LYS A 34 -2.62 8.34 5.86
C LYS A 34 -2.05 9.72 5.45
N GLU A 35 -2.39 10.78 6.13
CA GLU A 35 -1.84 12.12 5.84
C GLU A 35 -0.34 12.19 6.11
N TYR A 36 0.10 11.66 7.24
CA TYR A 36 1.52 11.58 7.57
C TYR A 36 2.29 10.73 6.53
N ARG A 37 1.72 9.63 6.08
CA ARG A 37 2.37 8.78 5.06
C ARG A 37 2.50 9.51 3.71
N ILE A 38 1.52 10.31 3.32
CA ILE A 38 1.61 11.16 2.12
C ILE A 38 2.70 12.23 2.28
N GLN A 39 2.87 12.79 3.47
CA GLN A 39 3.97 13.73 3.75
C GLN A 39 5.34 13.04 3.63
N GLU A 40 5.48 11.82 4.14
CA GLU A 40 6.71 11.04 4.01
C GLU A 40 7.00 10.67 2.53
N LEU A 41 5.97 10.31 1.77
CA LEU A 41 6.09 10.11 0.32
C LEU A 41 6.59 11.38 -0.38
N SER A 42 6.02 12.53 -0.06
CA SER A 42 6.43 13.81 -0.61
C SER A 42 7.89 14.13 -0.31
N LYS A 43 8.34 13.88 0.92
CA LYS A 43 9.75 14.04 1.29
C LYS A 43 10.67 13.11 0.47
N ALA A 44 10.26 11.86 0.28
CA ALA A 44 11.01 10.90 -0.52
C ALA A 44 11.14 11.38 -1.96
N VAL A 45 10.04 11.76 -2.59
CA VAL A 45 10.01 12.25 -3.98
C VAL A 45 10.86 13.51 -4.15
N ASN A 46 10.67 14.50 -3.27
CA ASN A 46 11.38 15.78 -3.37
C ASN A 46 12.89 15.67 -3.05
N SER A 47 13.32 14.64 -2.34
CA SER A 47 14.73 14.48 -1.94
C SER A 47 15.61 13.82 -3.00
N THR A 48 15.09 13.47 -4.17
CA THR A 48 15.78 12.71 -5.21
C THR A 48 16.11 13.50 -6.48
N GLY A 49 16.30 14.80 -6.36
CA GLY A 49 16.93 15.64 -7.38
C GLY A 49 16.09 15.98 -8.63
N LYS A 50 15.40 15.04 -9.25
CA LYS A 50 14.59 15.28 -10.45
C LYS A 50 13.21 15.87 -10.16
N PHE A 51 12.67 15.59 -9.00
CA PHE A 51 11.28 15.89 -8.64
C PHE A 51 11.18 16.79 -7.41
N GLU A 52 12.11 17.70 -7.24
CA GLU A 52 12.16 18.64 -6.12
C GLU A 52 10.89 19.48 -5.95
N ASN A 53 10.20 19.74 -7.05
CA ASN A 53 8.98 20.54 -7.08
C ASN A 53 7.69 19.70 -7.17
N TRP A 54 7.80 18.39 -7.07
CA TRP A 54 6.62 17.56 -7.05
C TRP A 54 5.75 17.87 -5.83
N CYS A 55 4.45 18.02 -6.05
CA CYS A 55 3.49 18.33 -5.01
C CYS A 55 2.38 17.29 -4.99
N ALA A 56 2.06 16.81 -3.80
CA ALA A 56 0.90 15.95 -3.55
C ALA A 56 -0.38 16.78 -3.55
N ASP A 57 -0.77 17.30 -4.71
CA ASP A 57 -1.94 18.16 -4.90
C ASP A 57 -3.24 17.39 -5.18
N PHE A 58 -3.16 16.05 -5.15
CA PHE A 58 -4.27 15.12 -5.42
C PHE A 58 -4.86 15.22 -6.82
N SER A 59 -4.17 15.88 -7.76
CA SER A 59 -4.57 15.88 -9.17
C SER A 59 -4.20 14.56 -9.85
N PRO A 60 -4.99 14.10 -10.85
CA PRO A 60 -4.58 12.95 -11.66
C PRO A 60 -3.22 13.12 -12.32
N SER A 61 -2.87 14.33 -12.77
CA SER A 61 -1.58 14.61 -13.41
C SER A 61 -0.37 14.44 -12.49
N SER A 62 -0.55 14.56 -11.17
CA SER A 62 0.54 14.32 -10.21
C SER A 62 1.01 12.86 -10.20
N LEU A 63 0.19 11.94 -10.70
CA LEU A 63 0.53 10.52 -10.77
C LEU A 63 1.52 10.21 -11.89
N ASP A 64 1.64 11.06 -12.90
CA ASP A 64 2.56 10.84 -14.02
C ASP A 64 4.02 10.90 -13.54
N ASP A 65 4.41 11.98 -12.89
CA ASP A 65 5.75 12.14 -12.31
C ASP A 65 6.00 11.13 -11.17
N LEU A 66 4.99 10.87 -10.35
CA LEU A 66 5.09 9.89 -9.28
C LEU A 66 5.37 8.49 -9.82
N GLY A 67 4.74 8.10 -10.93
CA GLY A 67 4.97 6.82 -11.59
C GLY A 67 6.41 6.67 -12.07
N ILE A 68 6.95 7.70 -12.74
CA ILE A 68 8.34 7.73 -13.20
C ILE A 68 9.29 7.64 -11.99
N TRP A 69 9.05 8.44 -10.97
CA TRP A 69 9.86 8.42 -9.75
C TRP A 69 9.86 7.05 -9.09
N LEU A 70 8.70 6.41 -8.98
CA LEU A 70 8.57 5.09 -8.35
C LEU A 70 9.37 4.04 -9.11
N GLU A 71 9.28 4.00 -10.44
CA GLU A 71 10.05 3.08 -11.28
C GLU A 71 11.56 3.21 -11.04
N GLU A 72 12.06 4.44 -10.89
CA GLU A 72 13.47 4.71 -10.65
C GLU A 72 13.93 4.38 -9.22
N ASN A 73 13.04 4.36 -8.25
CA ASN A 73 13.39 4.26 -6.83
C ASN A 73 12.97 2.95 -6.14
N ILE A 74 12.20 2.10 -6.80
CA ILE A 74 11.90 0.76 -6.29
C ILE A 74 13.16 -0.11 -6.33
N LYS A 75 13.47 -0.75 -5.21
CA LYS A 75 14.63 -1.61 -5.04
C LYS A 75 14.21 -3.01 -4.67
N VAL A 76 14.90 -3.97 -5.26
CA VAL A 76 14.79 -5.38 -4.93
C VAL A 76 16.05 -5.87 -4.25
N ILE A 77 15.91 -6.88 -3.42
CA ILE A 77 17.00 -7.60 -2.76
C ILE A 77 16.95 -9.07 -3.14
N LYS A 78 18.10 -9.70 -3.19
CA LYS A 78 18.16 -11.16 -3.34
C LYS A 78 17.69 -11.82 -2.05
N ILE A 79 16.80 -12.82 -2.16
CA ILE A 79 16.40 -13.63 -1.02
C ILE A 79 17.58 -14.51 -0.62
N PRO A 80 17.98 -14.57 0.68
CA PRO A 80 19.00 -15.48 1.15
C PRO A 80 18.69 -16.94 0.76
N ASP A 81 19.71 -17.73 0.39
CA ASP A 81 19.52 -19.09 -0.11
C ASP A 81 18.76 -20.00 0.86
N ASN A 82 18.99 -19.87 2.17
CA ASN A 82 18.29 -20.60 3.21
C ASN A 82 16.80 -20.26 3.25
N GLU A 83 16.43 -18.98 3.17
CA GLU A 83 15.04 -18.53 3.13
C GLU A 83 14.35 -18.97 1.85
N TYR A 84 15.04 -18.89 0.70
CA TYR A 84 14.51 -19.36 -0.58
C TYR A 84 14.20 -20.84 -0.55
N LYS A 85 15.09 -21.66 0.02
CA LYS A 85 14.85 -23.10 0.19
C LYS A 85 13.64 -23.41 1.06
N ASP A 86 13.47 -22.66 2.17
CA ASP A 86 12.32 -22.83 3.06
C ASP A 86 11.01 -22.49 2.36
N ILE A 87 10.98 -21.39 1.60
CA ILE A 87 9.81 -20.99 0.80
C ILE A 87 9.54 -22.04 -0.28
N ARG A 88 10.59 -22.53 -0.95
CA ARG A 88 10.47 -23.54 -2.01
C ARG A 88 9.83 -24.83 -1.52
N LEU A 89 10.14 -25.25 -0.29
CA LEU A 89 9.56 -26.45 0.33
C LEU A 89 8.06 -26.30 0.64
N LYS A 90 7.60 -25.08 0.90
CA LYS A 90 6.20 -24.78 1.25
C LYS A 90 5.29 -24.55 0.03
N VAL A 91 5.87 -24.37 -1.14
CA VAL A 91 5.15 -24.02 -2.37
C VAL A 91 5.22 -25.18 -3.35
N PRO A 92 4.12 -25.55 -4.04
CA PRO A 92 4.13 -26.60 -5.04
C PRO A 92 5.23 -26.41 -6.10
N HIS A 93 5.89 -27.49 -6.50
CA HIS A 93 7.05 -27.46 -7.41
C HIS A 93 6.77 -26.84 -8.78
N TYR A 94 5.54 -26.85 -9.24
CA TYR A 94 5.13 -26.26 -10.53
C TYR A 94 4.94 -24.74 -10.48
N ILE A 95 4.97 -24.15 -9.29
CA ILE A 95 4.92 -22.69 -9.14
C ILE A 95 6.32 -22.14 -9.25
N LYS A 96 6.51 -21.23 -10.21
CA LYS A 96 7.77 -20.50 -10.37
C LYS A 96 7.92 -19.48 -9.24
N LEU A 97 9.03 -19.57 -8.53
CA LEU A 97 9.40 -18.61 -7.50
C LEU A 97 10.53 -17.73 -7.99
N ASN A 98 10.47 -16.44 -7.64
CA ASN A 98 11.58 -15.54 -7.82
C ASN A 98 12.55 -15.68 -6.63
N ASP A 99 13.83 -15.47 -6.88
CA ASP A 99 14.89 -15.44 -5.86
C ASP A 99 15.14 -14.03 -5.29
N TRP A 100 14.27 -13.09 -5.61
CA TRP A 100 14.32 -11.71 -5.18
C TRP A 100 13.01 -11.29 -4.52
N ASP A 101 13.09 -10.24 -3.70
CA ASP A 101 11.95 -9.62 -3.06
C ASP A 101 12.17 -8.10 -2.99
N LEU A 102 11.13 -7.36 -2.72
CA LEU A 102 11.22 -5.93 -2.49
C LEU A 102 11.99 -5.63 -1.20
N SER A 103 12.80 -4.58 -1.22
CA SER A 103 13.39 -4.07 0.03
C SER A 103 12.29 -3.57 0.97
N ILE A 104 12.58 -3.54 2.28
CA ILE A 104 11.64 -3.03 3.29
C ILE A 104 11.22 -1.59 2.97
N GLU A 105 12.16 -0.76 2.55
CA GLU A 105 11.91 0.61 2.13
C GLU A 105 10.94 0.66 0.94
N SER A 106 11.16 -0.17 -0.08
CA SER A 106 10.28 -0.22 -1.26
C SER A 106 8.87 -0.73 -0.93
N ARG A 107 8.74 -1.68 -0.02
CA ARG A 107 7.42 -2.12 0.47
C ARG A 107 6.66 -0.98 1.14
N SER A 108 7.34 -0.23 2.00
CA SER A 108 6.76 0.93 2.67
C SER A 108 6.34 2.02 1.65
N LEU A 109 7.20 2.32 0.69
CA LEU A 109 6.89 3.27 -0.39
C LEU A 109 5.67 2.86 -1.21
N LEU A 110 5.53 1.57 -1.52
CA LEU A 110 4.37 1.08 -2.26
C LEU A 110 3.06 1.25 -1.49
N VAL A 111 3.09 1.08 -0.17
CA VAL A 111 1.92 1.37 0.68
C VAL A 111 1.58 2.86 0.60
N ASP A 112 2.57 3.74 0.73
CA ASP A 112 2.34 5.19 0.67
C ASP A 112 1.83 5.65 -0.69
N VAL A 113 2.37 5.09 -1.76
CA VAL A 113 1.87 5.35 -3.13
C VAL A 113 0.44 4.85 -3.29
N GLY A 114 0.11 3.68 -2.76
CA GLY A 114 -1.26 3.16 -2.77
C GLY A 114 -2.23 4.06 -2.02
N ILE A 115 -1.85 4.58 -0.85
CA ILE A 115 -2.63 5.56 -0.09
C ILE A 115 -2.84 6.82 -0.94
N TYR A 116 -1.78 7.34 -1.55
CA TYR A 116 -1.86 8.55 -2.35
C TYR A 116 -2.75 8.39 -3.59
N ILE A 117 -2.60 7.28 -4.33
CA ILE A 117 -3.48 6.97 -5.47
C ILE A 117 -4.94 6.96 -5.03
N GLY A 118 -5.25 6.33 -3.90
CA GLY A 118 -6.60 6.31 -3.34
C GLY A 118 -7.14 7.70 -3.04
N GLU A 119 -6.34 8.56 -2.45
CA GLU A 119 -6.72 9.95 -2.19
C GLU A 119 -6.93 10.74 -3.49
N VAL A 120 -6.14 10.51 -4.53
CA VAL A 120 -6.36 11.12 -5.85
C VAL A 120 -7.73 10.71 -6.42
N PHE A 121 -8.09 9.42 -6.32
CA PHE A 121 -9.42 8.95 -6.73
C PHE A 121 -10.55 9.62 -5.95
N ILE A 122 -10.42 9.71 -4.63
CA ILE A 122 -11.44 10.31 -3.76
C ILE A 122 -11.60 11.81 -4.05
N HIS A 123 -10.51 12.54 -4.29
CA HIS A 123 -10.56 13.96 -4.63
C HIS A 123 -11.17 14.19 -6.03
N THR A 124 -10.95 13.28 -6.96
CA THR A 124 -11.50 13.36 -8.32
C THR A 124 -12.97 12.95 -8.35
N TYR A 125 -13.33 11.94 -7.57
CA TYR A 125 -14.67 11.35 -7.53
C TYR A 125 -15.22 11.36 -6.09
N PRO A 126 -15.92 12.41 -5.66
CA PRO A 126 -16.36 12.57 -4.27
C PRO A 126 -17.30 11.48 -3.72
N MET A 127 -17.92 10.67 -4.62
CA MET A 127 -18.72 9.52 -4.20
C MET A 127 -17.89 8.33 -3.70
N LEU A 128 -16.58 8.38 -3.88
CA LEU A 128 -15.67 7.32 -3.42
C LEU A 128 -15.22 7.58 -1.98
N LYS A 129 -15.05 6.52 -1.22
CA LYS A 129 -14.50 6.58 0.14
C LYS A 129 -13.65 5.36 0.46
N TRP A 130 -12.77 5.51 1.44
CA TRP A 130 -12.07 4.38 2.05
C TRP A 130 -13.02 3.54 2.89
N GLU A 131 -12.93 2.23 2.74
CA GLU A 131 -13.64 1.26 3.57
C GLU A 131 -12.77 0.02 3.76
N GLN A 132 -12.76 -0.53 4.97
CA GLN A 132 -12.08 -1.81 5.19
C GLN A 132 -12.93 -2.94 4.63
N ASN A 133 -12.33 -3.80 3.82
CA ASN A 133 -12.99 -4.99 3.32
C ASN A 133 -13.01 -6.08 4.42
N LEU A 134 -14.16 -6.34 4.97
CA LEU A 134 -14.39 -7.38 5.98
C LEU A 134 -15.18 -8.56 5.40
N SER A 135 -15.02 -8.85 4.12
CA SER A 135 -15.68 -9.98 3.46
C SER A 135 -15.37 -11.29 4.18
N ASN A 136 -16.41 -12.08 4.47
CA ASN A 136 -16.27 -13.43 5.02
C ASN A 136 -16.17 -14.50 3.93
N ARG A 137 -16.07 -14.14 2.66
CA ARG A 137 -15.96 -15.09 1.57
C ARG A 137 -14.67 -15.87 1.68
N ARG A 138 -14.80 -17.20 1.67
CA ARG A 138 -13.63 -18.10 1.67
C ARG A 138 -12.77 -17.82 0.45
N GLY A 139 -11.48 -17.56 0.66
CA GLY A 139 -10.53 -17.25 -0.41
C GLY A 139 -10.51 -15.79 -0.88
N ASP A 140 -11.19 -14.87 -0.18
CA ASP A 140 -11.07 -13.43 -0.46
C ASP A 140 -9.74 -12.90 0.07
N ASN A 141 -8.78 -12.74 -0.84
CA ASN A 141 -7.45 -12.22 -0.53
C ASN A 141 -7.44 -10.74 -0.13
N ASN A 142 -8.55 -10.02 -0.33
CA ASN A 142 -8.67 -8.60 0.01
C ASN A 142 -9.28 -8.38 1.40
N CYS A 143 -9.63 -9.43 2.12
CA CYS A 143 -10.17 -9.32 3.48
C CYS A 143 -9.17 -8.61 4.40
N GLY A 144 -9.63 -7.59 5.10
CA GLY A 144 -8.81 -6.76 5.99
C GLY A 144 -8.13 -5.56 5.32
N HIS A 145 -8.00 -5.55 4.01
CA HIS A 145 -7.41 -4.42 3.28
C HIS A 145 -8.34 -3.22 3.25
N MET A 146 -7.74 -2.04 3.26
CA MET A 146 -8.45 -0.81 2.95
C MET A 146 -8.65 -0.73 1.44
N VAL A 147 -9.89 -0.52 1.04
CA VAL A 147 -10.29 -0.42 -0.37
C VAL A 147 -11.11 0.83 -0.59
N ILE A 148 -11.20 1.26 -1.86
CA ILE A 148 -12.05 2.37 -2.25
C ILE A 148 -13.38 1.81 -2.72
N LYS A 149 -14.46 2.28 -2.13
CA LYS A 149 -15.82 1.92 -2.51
C LYS A 149 -16.63 3.13 -2.93
N MET A 150 -17.52 2.90 -3.88
CA MET A 150 -18.54 3.87 -4.26
C MET A 150 -19.66 3.86 -3.23
N GLN A 151 -19.99 5.02 -2.68
CA GLN A 151 -21.22 5.19 -1.91
C GLN A 151 -22.39 5.34 -2.90
N ILE A 152 -23.21 4.29 -2.97
CA ILE A 152 -24.49 4.37 -3.66
C ILE A 152 -25.53 4.60 -2.58
N ASP A 153 -25.99 5.83 -2.45
CA ASP A 153 -27.18 6.13 -1.68
C ASP A 153 -28.38 5.67 -2.50
N PHE A 154 -28.78 4.42 -2.31
CA PHE A 154 -30.13 4.02 -2.70
C PHE A 154 -31.09 4.70 -1.75
N ASN A 155 -31.62 5.87 -2.12
CA ASN A 155 -32.87 6.35 -1.60
C ASN A 155 -33.97 5.59 -2.36
N PRO A 156 -34.65 4.60 -1.76
CA PRO A 156 -35.85 4.07 -2.34
C PRO A 156 -36.88 5.20 -2.32
N ILE A 157 -37.32 5.60 -3.49
CA ILE A 157 -38.48 6.49 -3.67
C ILE A 157 -39.73 5.78 -3.16
#